data_f0e00515c501c32d5518e5deef3b9491
#
_entry.id   f0e00515c501c32d5518e5deef3b9491
#
_cell.length_a   1.000
_cell.length_b   1.000
_cell.length_c   1.000
_cell.angle_alpha   90.00
_cell.angle_beta   90.00
_cell.angle_gamma   90.00
#
_symmetry.space_group_name_H-M   'P 1'
#
loop_
_entity.id
_entity.type
_entity.pdbx_description
1 polymer ?
#
loop_
_entity_poly.entity_id
_entity_poly.type
_entity_poly.pdbx_seq_one_letter_code
_entity_poly.pdbx_strand_id
1 'polypeptide(L)'
;MVSSVRNEFLTTRSWHRAIVGGKNMILRCTSALEYLELFGGYMREKQIDVYARQHGGYENINYYITDTFDNIDYINFGDVLCTSINQTFNDMLHDFDNIDEQSLIEGLSKYYYTNNNSFEGLNIKPENMERFNSIKDWAIEYYNED
;
A
#
# COMPACT_ATOMS: atom_id res chain seq x y z
N MET A 1 23.91 -9.92 -17.47
CA MET A 1 23.36 -10.72 -17.98
C MET A 1 22.54 -11.54 -17.18
N VAL A 2 23.01 -12.31 -16.48
CA VAL A 2 22.22 -13.15 -15.63
C VAL A 2 21.34 -12.33 -14.70
N SER A 3 21.87 -11.26 -14.16
CA SER A 3 21.11 -10.45 -13.23
C SER A 3 19.93 -9.74 -13.89
N SER A 4 20.08 -9.29 -15.14
CA SER A 4 18.98 -8.62 -15.77
C SER A 4 17.85 -9.59 -16.12
N VAL A 5 18.19 -10.81 -16.52
CA VAL A 5 17.20 -11.82 -16.76
C VAL A 5 16.47 -12.15 -15.47
N ARG A 6 17.22 -12.24 -14.39
CA ARG A 6 16.65 -12.54 -13.10
C ARG A 6 15.70 -11.44 -12.65
N ASN A 7 16.03 -10.19 -12.95
CA ASN A 7 15.20 -9.07 -12.55
C ASN A 7 13.82 -9.10 -13.20
N GLU A 8 13.73 -9.69 -14.39
CA GLU A 8 12.45 -9.78 -15.06
C GLU A 8 11.47 -10.67 -14.31
N PHE A 9 11.96 -11.55 -13.46
CA PHE A 9 11.11 -12.46 -12.73
C PHE A 9 10.89 -12.04 -11.28
N LEU A 10 11.45 -10.90 -10.89
CA LEU A 10 11.21 -10.41 -9.55
C LEU A 10 9.80 -9.89 -9.45
N THR A 11 9.06 -10.36 -8.47
CA THR A 11 7.74 -9.82 -8.18
C THR A 11 7.90 -8.44 -7.55
N THR A 12 6.83 -7.67 -7.55
CA THR A 12 6.83 -6.40 -6.84
C THR A 12 7.23 -6.61 -5.38
N ARG A 13 6.74 -7.68 -4.80
CA ARG A 13 7.04 -8.03 -3.42
C ARG A 13 8.53 -8.28 -3.20
N SER A 14 9.16 -9.01 -4.12
CA SER A 14 10.59 -9.27 -4.03
C SER A 14 11.40 -7.98 -4.16
N TRP A 15 10.94 -7.08 -5.01
CA TRP A 15 11.63 -5.81 -5.19
C TRP A 15 11.55 -4.96 -3.93
N HIS A 16 10.37 -4.90 -3.32
CA HIS A 16 10.24 -4.17 -2.07
C HIS A 16 11.15 -4.75 -0.99
N ARG A 17 11.23 -6.07 -0.92
CA ARG A 17 12.09 -6.72 0.05
C ARG A 17 13.55 -6.37 -0.18
N ALA A 18 13.97 -6.31 -1.43
CA ALA A 18 15.36 -5.99 -1.75
C ALA A 18 15.73 -4.59 -1.28
N ILE A 19 14.77 -3.67 -1.29
CA ILE A 19 15.04 -2.28 -0.94
C ILE A 19 14.87 -2.02 0.55
N VAL A 20 13.80 -2.53 1.16
CA VAL A 20 13.48 -2.18 2.55
C VAL A 20 13.71 -3.32 3.54
N GLY A 21 13.99 -4.53 3.06
CA GLY A 21 14.14 -5.69 3.95
C GLY A 21 15.23 -5.48 4.97
N GLY A 22 14.93 -5.81 6.22
CA GLY A 22 15.86 -5.67 7.32
C GLY A 22 16.10 -4.25 7.77
N LYS A 23 15.42 -3.27 7.17
CA LYS A 23 15.58 -1.88 7.53
C LYS A 23 14.41 -1.42 8.40
N ASN A 24 14.63 -0.34 9.14
CA ASN A 24 13.63 0.19 10.05
C ASN A 24 12.67 1.12 9.30
N MET A 25 11.93 0.54 8.37
CA MET A 25 10.96 1.25 7.55
C MET A 25 9.75 0.37 7.36
N ILE A 26 8.56 0.98 7.35
CA ILE A 26 7.30 0.26 7.18
C ILE A 26 6.70 0.68 5.85
N LEU A 27 6.44 -0.27 4.96
CA LEU A 27 5.74 0.02 3.70
C LEU A 27 4.36 0.57 4.02
N ARG A 28 3.94 1.61 3.28
CA ARG A 28 2.65 2.24 3.51
C ARG A 28 1.98 2.59 2.18
N CYS A 29 0.70 2.91 2.25
CA CYS A 29 -0.08 3.40 1.11
C CYS A 29 0.06 2.50 -0.12
N THR A 30 0.34 3.07 -1.30
CA THR A 30 0.40 2.28 -2.53
C THR A 30 1.40 1.13 -2.43
N SER A 31 2.55 1.36 -1.83
CA SER A 31 3.55 0.29 -1.69
C SER A 31 3.05 -0.84 -0.79
N ALA A 32 2.30 -0.50 0.27
CA ALA A 32 1.70 -1.52 1.11
C ALA A 32 0.66 -2.31 0.32
N LEU A 33 -0.17 -1.64 -0.49
CA LEU A 33 -1.15 -2.34 -1.32
C LEU A 33 -0.47 -3.31 -2.27
N GLU A 34 0.65 -2.90 -2.86
CA GLU A 34 1.40 -3.78 -3.74
C GLU A 34 1.94 -4.98 -2.99
N TYR A 35 2.50 -4.75 -1.81
CA TYR A 35 3.07 -5.85 -1.02
C TYR A 35 1.99 -6.80 -0.51
N LEU A 36 0.81 -6.27 -0.21
CA LEU A 36 -0.33 -7.07 0.25
C LEU A 36 -1.09 -7.69 -0.92
N GLU A 37 -0.63 -7.45 -2.15
CA GLU A 37 -1.22 -8.01 -3.36
C GLU A 37 -2.64 -7.52 -3.62
N LEU A 38 -2.92 -6.29 -3.22
CA LEU A 38 -4.19 -5.62 -3.50
C LEU A 38 -4.11 -4.66 -4.67
N PHE A 39 -2.92 -4.43 -5.20
CA PHE A 39 -2.71 -3.56 -6.34
C PHE A 39 -1.57 -4.12 -7.18
N GLY A 40 -1.77 -4.21 -8.49
CA GLY A 40 -0.81 -4.83 -9.38
C GLY A 40 0.49 -4.06 -9.52
N GLY A 41 0.42 -2.73 -9.49
CA GLY A 41 1.62 -1.93 -9.58
C GLY A 41 2.21 -1.92 -10.99
N TYR A 42 1.84 -0.97 -11.81
CA TYR A 42 2.41 -0.88 -13.14
C TYR A 42 3.10 0.46 -13.36
N MET A 43 3.48 1.09 -12.27
CA MET A 43 4.07 2.42 -12.36
C MET A 43 5.41 2.35 -13.08
N ARG A 44 5.63 3.30 -13.96
CA ARG A 44 6.87 3.36 -14.73
C ARG A 44 8.05 3.64 -13.82
N GLU A 45 7.85 4.58 -12.90
CA GLU A 45 8.89 4.91 -11.95
C GLU A 45 8.56 4.21 -10.65
N LYS A 46 9.46 3.37 -10.22
CA LYS A 46 9.24 2.63 -8.99
C LYS A 46 9.50 3.53 -7.82
N GLN A 47 8.42 3.95 -7.18
CA GLN A 47 8.48 4.72 -5.95
C GLN A 47 8.02 3.84 -4.82
N ILE A 48 8.71 3.91 -3.70
CA ILE A 48 8.35 3.15 -2.51
C ILE A 48 7.94 4.13 -1.42
N ASP A 49 6.75 3.93 -0.86
CA ASP A 49 6.24 4.76 0.21
C ASP A 49 6.48 4.07 1.55
N VAL A 50 7.12 4.74 2.48
CA VAL A 50 7.42 4.15 3.78
C VAL A 50 7.18 5.14 4.91
N TYR A 51 6.87 4.57 6.08
CA TYR A 51 7.05 5.28 7.34
C TYR A 51 8.49 5.07 7.77
N ALA A 52 9.15 6.13 8.22
CA ALA A 52 10.50 6.04 8.73
C ALA A 52 10.68 7.03 9.86
N ARG A 53 11.67 6.77 10.70
CA ARG A 53 11.96 7.68 11.80
C ARG A 53 12.90 8.80 11.39
N GLN A 54 13.61 8.60 10.29
CA GLN A 54 14.50 9.62 9.75
C GLN A 54 14.65 9.40 8.25
N HIS A 55 15.02 10.45 7.56
CA HIS A 55 15.17 10.40 6.11
C HIS A 55 16.42 9.60 5.76
N GLY A 56 16.31 8.68 4.83
CA GLY A 56 17.41 7.81 4.46
C GLY A 56 18.22 8.24 3.25
N GLY A 57 17.72 9.21 2.50
CA GLY A 57 18.48 9.75 1.39
C GLY A 57 18.32 9.05 0.05
N TYR A 58 17.48 8.05 -0.07
CA TYR A 58 17.26 7.39 -1.36
C TYR A 58 16.20 8.14 -2.16
N GLU A 59 16.49 8.40 -3.43
CA GLU A 59 15.60 9.20 -4.26
C GLU A 59 14.29 8.50 -4.59
N ASN A 60 14.31 7.19 -4.69
CA ASN A 60 13.12 6.44 -5.06
C ASN A 60 12.29 6.00 -3.86
N ILE A 61 12.59 6.53 -2.68
CA ILE A 61 11.80 6.24 -1.48
C ILE A 61 11.17 7.54 -1.00
N ASN A 62 9.85 7.49 -0.81
CA ASN A 62 9.10 8.60 -0.24
C ASN A 62 8.97 8.35 1.25
N TYR A 63 9.68 9.14 2.03
CA TYR A 63 9.74 8.96 3.48
C TYR A 63 8.65 9.78 4.16
N TYR A 64 7.77 9.10 4.87
CA TYR A 64 6.83 9.76 5.76
C TYR A 64 7.43 9.66 7.16
N ILE A 65 7.96 10.77 7.65
CA ILE A 65 8.72 10.74 8.90
C ILE A 65 7.78 10.76 10.09
N THR A 66 8.04 9.87 11.03
CA THR A 66 7.26 9.79 12.26
C THR A 66 8.20 9.53 13.44
N ASP A 67 7.82 10.02 14.61
CA ASP A 67 8.66 9.89 15.81
C ASP A 67 8.68 8.45 16.33
N THR A 68 7.62 7.70 16.12
CA THR A 68 7.50 6.35 16.63
C THR A 68 6.60 5.53 15.72
N PHE A 69 6.77 4.21 15.77
CA PHE A 69 5.89 3.28 15.06
C PHE A 69 4.80 2.72 15.98
N ASP A 70 4.74 3.19 17.23
CA ASP A 70 3.84 2.61 18.22
C ASP A 70 2.36 2.72 17.86
N ASN A 71 1.98 3.75 17.09
CA ASN A 71 0.59 3.96 16.72
C ASN A 71 0.26 3.45 15.32
N ILE A 72 1.17 2.72 14.72
CA ILE A 72 0.98 2.20 13.38
C ILE A 72 0.73 0.70 13.46
N ASP A 73 -0.39 0.26 12.87
CA ASP A 73 -0.70 -1.15 12.81
C ASP A 73 0.01 -1.76 11.60
N TYR A 74 1.01 -2.57 11.86
CA TYR A 74 1.79 -3.18 10.79
C TYR A 74 2.11 -4.63 11.10
N ILE A 75 2.48 -5.37 10.07
CA ILE A 75 2.80 -6.78 10.15
C ILE A 75 4.25 -6.95 9.73
N ASN A 76 4.95 -7.82 10.44
CA ASN A 76 6.32 -8.19 10.09
C ASN A 76 6.28 -9.47 9.24
N PHE A 77 6.60 -9.34 7.96
CA PHE A 77 6.62 -10.45 7.01
C PHE A 77 8.04 -11.00 6.90
N GLY A 78 8.59 -11.41 8.03
CA GLY A 78 9.96 -11.88 8.06
C GLY A 78 10.91 -10.72 8.30
N ASP A 79 11.35 -10.07 7.24
CA ASP A 79 12.23 -8.92 7.37
C ASP A 79 11.65 -7.66 6.72
N VAL A 80 10.41 -7.74 6.23
CA VAL A 80 9.73 -6.60 5.63
C VAL A 80 8.56 -6.20 6.52
N LEU A 81 8.54 -4.94 6.92
CA LEU A 81 7.44 -4.39 7.70
C LEU A 81 6.46 -3.72 6.73
N CYS A 82 5.18 -4.00 6.91
CA CYS A 82 4.15 -3.48 6.02
C CYS A 82 2.90 -3.15 6.82
N THR A 83 2.29 -1.99 6.56
CA THR A 83 1.05 -1.66 7.26
C THR A 83 -0.01 -2.71 6.98
N SER A 84 -0.88 -2.95 7.96
CA SER A 84 -2.00 -3.86 7.80
C SER A 84 -2.97 -3.31 6.76
N ILE A 85 -3.89 -4.14 6.31
CA ILE A 85 -4.91 -3.70 5.34
C ILE A 85 -5.68 -2.51 5.91
N ASN A 86 -6.10 -2.59 7.17
CA ASN A 86 -6.87 -1.52 7.78
C ASN A 86 -6.04 -0.24 7.92
N GLN A 87 -4.80 -0.35 8.33
CA GLN A 87 -3.93 0.81 8.44
C GLN A 87 -3.70 1.43 7.06
N THR A 88 -3.46 0.59 6.06
CA THR A 88 -3.19 1.05 4.70
C THR A 88 -4.34 1.88 4.15
N PHE A 89 -5.55 1.33 4.21
CA PHE A 89 -6.69 2.05 3.65
C PHE A 89 -7.03 3.31 4.45
N ASN A 90 -6.91 3.26 5.77
CA ASN A 90 -7.16 4.46 6.57
C ASN A 90 -6.12 5.54 6.30
N ASP A 91 -4.86 5.17 6.12
CA ASP A 91 -3.82 6.15 5.78
C ASP A 91 -4.13 6.82 4.45
N MET A 92 -4.55 6.03 3.45
CA MET A 92 -4.82 6.58 2.13
C MET A 92 -6.06 7.45 2.10
N LEU A 93 -7.07 7.07 2.87
CA LEU A 93 -8.28 7.89 2.99
C LEU A 93 -7.97 9.21 3.70
N HIS A 94 -7.15 9.14 4.73
CA HIS A 94 -6.77 10.33 5.50
C HIS A 94 -5.94 11.29 4.65
N ASP A 95 -5.03 10.76 3.86
CA ASP A 95 -4.08 11.55 3.09
C ASP A 95 -4.44 11.56 1.60
N PHE A 96 -5.73 11.56 1.32
CA PHE A 96 -6.28 11.31 -0.01
C PHE A 96 -5.70 12.21 -1.09
N ASP A 97 -5.44 13.47 -0.76
CA ASP A 97 -4.96 14.43 -1.74
C ASP A 97 -3.49 14.19 -2.12
N ASN A 98 -2.79 13.37 -1.38
CA ASN A 98 -1.37 13.14 -1.58
C ASN A 98 -1.02 11.71 -1.98
N ILE A 99 -2.05 10.87 -2.23
CA ILE A 99 -1.80 9.46 -2.58
C ILE A 99 -2.26 9.19 -4.00
N ASP A 100 -1.93 7.99 -4.49
CA ASP A 100 -2.39 7.56 -5.80
C ASP A 100 -3.84 7.08 -5.69
N GLU A 101 -4.75 7.90 -6.17
CA GLU A 101 -6.18 7.60 -6.08
C GLU A 101 -6.53 6.30 -6.79
N GLN A 102 -5.93 6.06 -7.94
CA GLN A 102 -6.24 4.85 -8.71
C GLN A 102 -5.85 3.59 -7.94
N SER A 103 -4.70 3.59 -7.27
CA SER A 103 -4.30 2.42 -6.49
C SER A 103 -5.25 2.19 -5.33
N LEU A 104 -5.77 3.26 -4.72
CA LEU A 104 -6.74 3.14 -3.65
C LEU A 104 -8.04 2.51 -4.16
N ILE A 105 -8.55 3.00 -5.27
CA ILE A 105 -9.80 2.48 -5.85
C ILE A 105 -9.63 1.03 -6.26
N GLU A 106 -8.53 0.71 -6.94
CA GLU A 106 -8.28 -0.67 -7.36
C GLU A 106 -8.08 -1.58 -6.15
N GLY A 107 -7.37 -1.11 -5.13
CA GLY A 107 -7.15 -1.89 -3.92
C GLY A 107 -8.45 -2.20 -3.19
N LEU A 108 -9.32 -1.20 -3.04
CA LEU A 108 -10.63 -1.39 -2.42
C LEU A 108 -11.48 -2.35 -3.26
N SER A 109 -11.42 -2.22 -4.57
CA SER A 109 -12.16 -3.09 -5.47
C SER A 109 -11.73 -4.53 -5.30
N LYS A 110 -10.43 -4.77 -5.28
CA LYS A 110 -9.91 -6.12 -5.11
C LYS A 110 -10.26 -6.70 -3.74
N TYR A 111 -10.18 -5.87 -2.70
CA TYR A 111 -10.59 -6.31 -1.38
C TYR A 111 -12.04 -6.78 -1.40
N TYR A 112 -12.92 -5.97 -1.99
CA TYR A 112 -14.33 -6.26 -2.06
C TYR A 112 -14.60 -7.60 -2.77
N TYR A 113 -14.02 -7.77 -3.95
CA TYR A 113 -14.31 -8.97 -4.75
C TYR A 113 -13.61 -10.23 -4.26
N THR A 114 -12.56 -10.11 -3.49
CA THR A 114 -11.93 -11.28 -2.88
C THR A 114 -12.47 -11.56 -1.48
N ASN A 115 -13.37 -10.71 -0.98
CA ASN A 115 -13.96 -10.85 0.35
C ASN A 115 -15.47 -11.10 0.23
N ASN A 116 -15.86 -11.94 -0.70
CA ASN A 116 -17.26 -12.32 -0.91
C ASN A 116 -18.16 -11.13 -1.23
N ASN A 117 -17.67 -10.21 -2.04
CA ASN A 117 -18.39 -9.00 -2.44
C ASN A 117 -18.84 -8.18 -1.22
N SER A 118 -17.91 -7.97 -0.31
CA SER A 118 -18.20 -7.29 0.94
C SER A 118 -16.98 -6.51 1.42
N PHE A 119 -17.22 -5.39 2.11
CA PHE A 119 -16.17 -4.66 2.81
C PHE A 119 -16.08 -5.10 4.28
N GLU A 120 -16.75 -6.18 4.64
CA GLU A 120 -16.70 -6.67 6.01
C GLU A 120 -15.27 -6.98 6.41
N GLY A 121 -14.90 -6.61 7.62
CA GLY A 121 -13.53 -6.78 8.10
C GLY A 121 -12.67 -5.55 7.89
N LEU A 122 -13.12 -4.63 7.05
CA LEU A 122 -12.40 -3.38 6.81
C LEU A 122 -12.93 -2.35 7.81
N ASN A 123 -12.06 -1.97 8.75
CA ASN A 123 -12.44 -1.05 9.84
C ASN A 123 -12.02 0.37 9.50
N ILE A 124 -12.95 1.11 8.93
CA ILE A 124 -12.68 2.50 8.56
C ILE A 124 -12.89 3.39 9.78
N LYS A 125 -11.90 4.22 10.07
CA LYS A 125 -12.00 5.14 11.21
C LYS A 125 -13.09 6.18 10.96
N PRO A 126 -13.74 6.67 12.02
CA PRO A 126 -14.82 7.65 11.85
C PRO A 126 -14.43 8.87 11.04
N GLU A 127 -13.21 9.36 11.21
CA GLU A 127 -12.75 10.55 10.50
C GLU A 127 -12.57 10.29 9.00
N ASN A 128 -12.49 9.03 8.58
CA ASN A 128 -12.30 8.65 7.18
C ASN A 128 -13.58 8.13 6.54
N MET A 129 -14.66 7.99 7.32
CA MET A 129 -15.86 7.31 6.83
C MET A 129 -16.56 8.09 5.73
N GLU A 130 -16.58 9.42 5.83
CA GLU A 130 -17.23 10.23 4.81
C GLU A 130 -16.53 10.06 3.46
N ARG A 131 -15.19 10.08 3.46
CA ARG A 131 -14.42 9.88 2.25
C ARG A 131 -14.64 8.47 1.70
N PHE A 132 -14.60 7.47 2.57
CA PHE A 132 -14.83 6.11 2.15
C PHE A 132 -16.20 5.96 1.48
N ASN A 133 -17.23 6.51 2.09
CA ASN A 133 -18.57 6.41 1.53
C ASN A 133 -18.69 7.12 0.19
N SER A 134 -17.88 8.15 -0.04
CA SER A 134 -17.93 8.89 -1.29
C SER A 134 -17.26 8.14 -2.45
N ILE A 135 -16.40 7.17 -2.17
CA ILE A 135 -15.66 6.46 -3.22
C ILE A 135 -15.97 4.96 -3.30
N LYS A 136 -16.65 4.40 -2.31
CA LYS A 136 -16.82 2.94 -2.27
C LYS A 136 -17.61 2.39 -3.44
N ASP A 137 -18.61 3.13 -3.92
CA ASP A 137 -19.39 2.66 -5.07
C ASP A 137 -18.54 2.64 -6.33
N TRP A 138 -17.65 3.61 -6.47
CA TRP A 138 -16.71 3.62 -7.57
C TRP A 138 -15.80 2.40 -7.52
N ALA A 139 -15.33 2.04 -6.33
CA ALA A 139 -14.50 0.85 -6.17
C ALA A 139 -15.27 -0.42 -6.53
N ILE A 140 -16.55 -0.51 -6.13
CA ILE A 140 -17.37 -1.67 -6.47
C ILE A 140 -17.56 -1.78 -7.99
N GLU A 141 -17.73 -0.65 -8.66
CA GLU A 141 -17.97 -0.65 -10.10
C GLU A 141 -16.68 -0.79 -10.92
N TYR A 142 -15.53 -0.64 -10.31
CA TYR A 142 -14.26 -0.58 -11.03
C TYR A 142 -14.03 -1.78 -11.93
N TYR A 143 -14.25 -2.99 -11.43
CA TYR A 143 -14.07 -4.20 -12.23
C TYR A 143 -15.33 -4.61 -12.97
N ASN A 144 -16.43 -3.91 -12.76
CA ASN A 144 -17.67 -4.21 -13.43
C ASN A 144 -17.93 -3.37 -14.67
N GLU A 145 -17.02 -2.45 -14.97
CA GLU A 145 -17.21 -1.58 -16.12
C GLU A 145 -16.89 -2.28 -17.44
N ASP A 146 -16.29 -3.43 -17.37
CA ASP A 146 -16.01 -4.20 -18.57
C ASP A 146 -17.23 -5.04 -19.00
#